data_4d4ec0c27c4bf737ffafc5b8e00db78d
#
_entry.id   4d4ec0c27c4bf737ffafc5b8e00db78d
#
_cell.length_a   1.000
_cell.length_b   1.000
_cell.length_c   1.000
_cell.angle_alpha   90.00
_cell.angle_beta   90.00
_cell.angle_gamma   90.00
#
_symmetry.space_group_name_H-M   'P 1'
#
loop_
_entity.id
_entity.type
_entity.pdbx_description
1 polymer ?
#
loop_
_entity_poly.entity_id
_entity_poly.type
_entity_poly.pdbx_seq_one_letter_code
_entity_poly.pdbx_strand_id
1 'polypeptide(L)'
;MTDLTLYDCLESGNGHKVRLMLSLLDIDYKLVLKDIHKGETRTPEFLAINPVGRIPALQFADGRVLAESNAILCYLAEGTPFLPQDRFARAQVLSWLMWEQYEHEPNIAVARFWAHHLEMTPERIKLIEEKRAKGRNALSLMEMNFSYANWAVGNDPTVADVSLYSYTSVAEEGGIDLAPYPAVRKWLDRVAALPGFIPMTPFEETR
;
A
#
# COMPACT_ATOMS: atom_id res chain seq x y z
N MET A 1 -27.01 3.23 3.08
CA MET A 1 -26.44 2.41 1.98
C MET A 1 -25.09 2.99 1.69
N THR A 2 -24.06 2.15 1.65
CA THR A 2 -22.69 2.59 1.39
C THR A 2 -22.57 3.09 -0.05
N ASP A 3 -22.22 4.35 -0.20
CA ASP A 3 -22.12 5.01 -1.50
C ASP A 3 -20.79 4.73 -2.23
N LEU A 4 -19.95 3.88 -1.63
CA LEU A 4 -18.63 3.53 -2.15
C LEU A 4 -18.54 2.03 -2.47
N THR A 5 -17.94 1.70 -3.62
CA THR A 5 -17.57 0.32 -3.96
C THR A 5 -16.07 0.26 -4.24
N LEU A 6 -15.35 -0.56 -3.47
CA LEU A 6 -13.94 -0.84 -3.67
C LEU A 6 -13.76 -2.14 -4.45
N TYR A 7 -13.15 -2.07 -5.61
CA TYR A 7 -12.67 -3.23 -6.37
C TYR A 7 -11.23 -3.51 -5.95
N ASP A 8 -10.96 -4.71 -5.44
CA ASP A 8 -9.67 -5.04 -4.84
C ASP A 8 -9.33 -6.54 -4.96
N CYS A 9 -8.12 -6.89 -4.54
CA CYS A 9 -7.63 -8.24 -4.31
C CYS A 9 -6.98 -8.28 -2.91
N LEU A 10 -7.36 -9.23 -2.06
CA LEU A 10 -6.96 -9.23 -0.64
C LEU A 10 -5.43 -9.29 -0.44
N GLU A 11 -4.72 -9.97 -1.32
CA GLU A 11 -3.25 -10.06 -1.29
C GLU A 11 -2.53 -8.77 -1.73
N SER A 12 -3.27 -7.80 -2.32
CA SER A 12 -2.69 -6.56 -2.81
C SER A 12 -2.40 -5.58 -1.68
N GLY A 13 -1.14 -5.19 -1.51
CA GLY A 13 -0.78 -4.10 -0.60
C GLY A 13 -1.34 -2.75 -1.06
N ASN A 14 -1.45 -2.50 -2.36
CA ASN A 14 -2.09 -1.28 -2.88
C ASN A 14 -3.59 -1.26 -2.54
N GLY A 15 -4.27 -2.42 -2.58
CA GLY A 15 -5.64 -2.54 -2.11
C GLY A 15 -5.74 -2.37 -0.59
N HIS A 16 -4.83 -2.98 0.16
CA HIS A 16 -4.77 -2.84 1.61
C HIS A 16 -4.63 -1.37 2.06
N LYS A 17 -3.81 -0.55 1.39
CA LYS A 17 -3.72 0.90 1.66
C LYS A 17 -5.12 1.53 1.74
N VAL A 18 -5.96 1.24 0.74
CA VAL A 18 -7.32 1.82 0.66
C VAL A 18 -8.23 1.24 1.73
N ARG A 19 -8.20 -0.09 1.94
CA ARG A 19 -8.98 -0.74 3.00
C ARG A 19 -8.60 -0.22 4.38
N LEU A 20 -7.30 -0.07 4.66
CA LEU A 20 -6.80 0.47 5.92
C LEU A 20 -7.26 1.92 6.11
N MET A 21 -7.15 2.77 5.09
CA MET A 21 -7.61 4.16 5.18
C MET A 21 -9.12 4.27 5.44
N LEU A 22 -9.94 3.48 4.74
CA LEU A 22 -11.38 3.44 4.96
C LEU A 22 -11.72 3.01 6.40
N SER A 23 -11.00 2.01 6.92
CA SER A 23 -11.17 1.53 8.29
C SER A 23 -10.73 2.56 9.34
N LEU A 24 -9.57 3.23 9.14
CA LEU A 24 -9.09 4.29 10.04
C LEU A 24 -10.03 5.50 10.08
N LEU A 25 -10.79 5.74 9.02
CA LEU A 25 -11.78 6.82 8.92
C LEU A 25 -13.20 6.39 9.27
N ASP A 26 -13.40 5.12 9.65
CA ASP A 26 -14.73 4.53 9.93
C ASP A 26 -15.74 4.75 8.77
N ILE A 27 -15.25 4.57 7.53
CA ILE A 27 -16.04 4.72 6.31
C ILE A 27 -16.49 3.37 5.80
N ASP A 28 -17.80 3.16 5.76
CA ASP A 28 -18.41 1.98 5.15
C ASP A 28 -18.23 1.93 3.64
N TYR A 29 -18.02 0.74 3.10
CA TYR A 29 -17.92 0.50 1.66
C TYR A 29 -18.35 -0.93 1.28
N LYS A 30 -18.71 -1.11 0.02
CA LYS A 30 -18.91 -2.45 -0.57
C LYS A 30 -17.58 -2.93 -1.14
N LEU A 31 -17.11 -4.10 -0.70
CA LEU A 31 -15.93 -4.75 -1.28
C LEU A 31 -16.33 -5.68 -2.42
N VAL A 32 -15.69 -5.52 -3.59
CA VAL A 32 -15.82 -6.42 -4.73
C VAL A 32 -14.44 -6.99 -5.06
N LEU A 33 -14.24 -8.25 -4.71
CA LEU A 33 -12.97 -8.93 -4.98
C LEU A 33 -12.81 -9.25 -6.46
N LYS A 34 -11.58 -9.11 -6.95
CA LYS A 34 -11.13 -9.45 -8.29
C LYS A 34 -9.95 -10.39 -8.23
N ASP A 35 -10.09 -11.54 -8.87
CA ASP A 35 -8.99 -12.48 -9.05
C ASP A 35 -8.08 -12.00 -10.19
N ILE A 36 -6.95 -11.40 -9.81
CA ILE A 36 -5.97 -10.87 -10.78
C ILE A 36 -5.28 -11.98 -11.55
N HIS A 37 -5.17 -13.19 -10.96
CA HIS A 37 -4.52 -14.35 -11.59
C HIS A 37 -5.40 -14.96 -12.66
N LYS A 38 -6.73 -14.89 -12.51
CA LYS A 38 -7.70 -15.29 -13.54
C LYS A 38 -7.98 -14.20 -14.57
N GLY A 39 -7.31 -13.04 -14.47
CA GLY A 39 -7.49 -11.95 -15.40
C GLY A 39 -8.81 -11.18 -15.25
N GLU A 40 -9.49 -11.28 -14.12
CA GLU A 40 -10.77 -10.58 -13.89
C GLU A 40 -10.69 -9.05 -13.97
N THR A 41 -9.46 -8.50 -13.85
CA THR A 41 -9.20 -7.07 -14.08
C THR A 41 -8.96 -6.72 -15.56
N ARG A 42 -9.00 -7.71 -16.46
CA ARG A 42 -8.80 -7.55 -17.91
C ARG A 42 -10.08 -7.83 -18.72
N THR A 43 -11.19 -8.11 -18.05
CA THR A 43 -12.49 -8.27 -18.73
C THR A 43 -13.01 -6.93 -19.23
N PRO A 44 -13.82 -6.93 -20.32
CA PRO A 44 -14.42 -5.69 -20.85
C PRO A 44 -15.21 -4.91 -19.79
N GLU A 45 -15.91 -5.63 -18.90
CA GLU A 45 -16.73 -5.05 -17.83
C GLU A 45 -15.87 -4.29 -16.83
N PHE A 46 -14.72 -4.86 -16.41
CA PHE A 46 -13.82 -4.20 -15.48
C PHE A 46 -13.04 -3.06 -16.18
N LEU A 47 -12.64 -3.23 -17.43
CA LEU A 47 -11.96 -2.19 -18.21
C LEU A 47 -12.87 -0.97 -18.45
N ALA A 48 -14.20 -1.15 -18.47
CA ALA A 48 -15.14 -0.04 -18.48
C ALA A 48 -15.16 0.74 -17.15
N ILE A 49 -14.81 0.09 -16.02
CA ILE A 49 -14.68 0.72 -14.71
C ILE A 49 -13.30 1.39 -14.59
N ASN A 50 -12.25 0.65 -14.86
CA ASN A 50 -10.87 1.14 -14.82
C ASN A 50 -10.11 0.71 -16.09
N PRO A 51 -9.91 1.62 -17.06
CA PRO A 51 -9.26 1.31 -18.33
C PRO A 51 -7.82 0.79 -18.20
N VAL A 52 -7.14 1.11 -17.08
CA VAL A 52 -5.78 0.59 -16.79
C VAL A 52 -5.82 -0.91 -16.44
N GLY A 53 -6.98 -1.44 -16.02
CA GLY A 53 -7.17 -2.83 -15.66
C GLY A 53 -6.36 -3.24 -14.43
N ARG A 54 -6.27 -2.37 -13.44
CA ARG A 54 -5.59 -2.59 -12.16
C ARG A 54 -6.51 -2.34 -10.98
N ILE A 55 -6.19 -2.94 -9.86
CA ILE A 55 -6.80 -2.67 -8.55
C ILE A 55 -5.75 -1.95 -7.68
N PRO A 56 -6.19 -1.18 -6.65
CA PRO A 56 -7.57 -0.85 -6.29
C PRO A 56 -8.22 0.14 -7.26
N ALA A 57 -9.57 0.10 -7.31
CA ALA A 57 -10.38 1.13 -7.94
C ALA A 57 -11.57 1.44 -7.02
N LEU A 58 -11.80 2.70 -6.71
CA LEU A 58 -12.87 3.17 -5.85
C LEU A 58 -13.96 3.83 -6.71
N GLN A 59 -15.16 3.23 -6.71
CA GLN A 59 -16.32 3.75 -7.44
C GLN A 59 -17.29 4.44 -6.47
N PHE A 60 -17.78 5.60 -6.89
CA PHE A 60 -18.75 6.43 -6.18
C PHE A 60 -20.19 6.15 -6.67
N ALA A 61 -21.19 6.55 -5.87
CA ALA A 61 -22.61 6.36 -6.19
C ALA A 61 -23.04 7.00 -7.51
N ASP A 62 -22.39 8.08 -7.92
CA ASP A 62 -22.64 8.78 -9.21
C ASP A 62 -21.95 8.11 -10.41
N GLY A 63 -21.29 6.96 -10.19
CA GLY A 63 -20.60 6.19 -11.22
C GLY A 63 -19.17 6.64 -11.51
N ARG A 64 -18.69 7.76 -10.96
CA ARG A 64 -17.28 8.16 -11.10
C ARG A 64 -16.38 7.12 -10.45
N VAL A 65 -15.19 6.94 -11.00
CA VAL A 65 -14.18 6.00 -10.48
C VAL A 65 -12.87 6.74 -10.27
N LEU A 66 -12.23 6.47 -9.12
CA LEU A 66 -10.88 6.91 -8.82
C LEU A 66 -9.98 5.67 -8.76
N ALA A 67 -8.89 5.71 -9.49
CA ALA A 67 -7.81 4.72 -9.47
C ALA A 67 -6.55 5.34 -8.86
N GLU A 68 -5.46 4.52 -8.76
CA GLU A 68 -4.21 4.82 -8.05
C GLU A 68 -4.41 4.89 -6.52
N SER A 69 -3.84 3.90 -5.82
CA SER A 69 -4.02 3.77 -4.36
C SER A 69 -3.69 5.05 -3.59
N ASN A 70 -2.57 5.70 -3.92
CA ASN A 70 -2.14 6.92 -3.25
C ASN A 70 -3.03 8.13 -3.57
N ALA A 71 -3.63 8.20 -4.76
CA ALA A 71 -4.63 9.22 -5.08
C ALA A 71 -5.94 8.99 -4.31
N ILE A 72 -6.35 7.73 -4.16
CA ILE A 72 -7.51 7.34 -3.35
C ILE A 72 -7.27 7.71 -1.88
N LEU A 73 -6.07 7.43 -1.33
CA LEU A 73 -5.72 7.85 0.04
C LEU A 73 -5.87 9.35 0.24
N CYS A 74 -5.30 10.16 -0.67
CA CYS A 74 -5.40 11.63 -0.59
C CYS A 74 -6.86 12.10 -0.65
N TYR A 75 -7.67 11.49 -1.52
CA TYR A 75 -9.08 11.84 -1.65
C TYR A 75 -9.86 11.53 -0.35
N LEU A 76 -9.69 10.32 0.20
CA LEU A 76 -10.38 9.91 1.43
C LEU A 76 -9.95 10.74 2.64
N ALA A 77 -8.68 11.11 2.71
CA ALA A 77 -8.12 11.85 3.84
C ALA A 77 -8.32 13.37 3.75
N GLU A 78 -8.91 13.90 2.68
CA GLU A 78 -9.12 15.36 2.54
C GLU A 78 -9.98 15.88 3.69
N GLY A 79 -9.48 16.92 4.38
CA GLY A 79 -10.14 17.51 5.54
C GLY A 79 -9.98 16.73 6.86
N THR A 80 -9.24 15.63 6.87
CA THR A 80 -8.90 14.85 8.06
C THR A 80 -7.47 15.12 8.56
N PRO A 81 -7.10 14.72 9.79
CA PRO A 81 -5.72 14.81 10.27
C PRO A 81 -4.71 14.02 9.43
N PHE A 82 -5.13 12.98 8.70
CA PHE A 82 -4.24 12.16 7.87
C PHE A 82 -3.68 12.88 6.64
N LEU A 83 -4.24 14.04 6.25
CA LEU A 83 -3.70 14.87 5.17
C LEU A 83 -3.54 16.33 5.67
N PRO A 84 -2.32 16.77 6.00
CA PRO A 84 -2.06 18.07 6.56
C PRO A 84 -2.60 19.22 5.69
N GLN A 85 -3.16 20.24 6.34
CA GLN A 85 -3.60 21.47 5.68
C GLN A 85 -2.43 22.45 5.43
N ASP A 86 -1.36 22.37 6.23
CA ASP A 86 -0.14 23.12 5.97
C ASP A 86 0.45 22.71 4.62
N ARG A 87 0.69 23.71 3.79
CA ARG A 87 1.15 23.53 2.41
C ARG A 87 2.47 22.78 2.31
N PHE A 88 3.41 23.04 3.23
CA PHE A 88 4.72 22.41 3.20
C PHE A 88 4.65 20.96 3.69
N ALA A 89 3.99 20.72 4.82
CA ALA A 89 3.77 19.37 5.34
C ALA A 89 3.02 18.50 4.32
N ARG A 90 2.00 19.04 3.66
CA ARG A 90 1.28 18.35 2.58
C ARG A 90 2.20 18.00 1.40
N ALA A 91 3.10 18.89 1.02
CA ALA A 91 4.09 18.61 -0.02
C ALA A 91 5.08 17.50 0.39
N GLN A 92 5.47 17.44 1.67
CA GLN A 92 6.29 16.35 2.21
C GLN A 92 5.54 15.01 2.17
N VAL A 93 4.25 14.98 2.52
CA VAL A 93 3.40 13.78 2.39
C VAL A 93 3.38 13.31 0.93
N LEU A 94 3.10 14.20 -0.02
CA LEU A 94 3.09 13.85 -1.45
C LEU A 94 4.46 13.36 -1.92
N SER A 95 5.56 13.93 -1.42
CA SER A 95 6.90 13.45 -1.71
C SER A 95 7.09 11.99 -1.28
N TRP A 96 6.65 11.62 -0.07
CA TRP A 96 6.69 10.23 0.39
C TRP A 96 5.83 9.31 -0.47
N LEU A 97 4.62 9.73 -0.86
CA LEU A 97 3.73 8.93 -1.72
C LEU A 97 4.34 8.67 -3.09
N MET A 98 5.00 9.68 -3.69
CA MET A 98 5.70 9.54 -4.98
C MET A 98 6.94 8.64 -4.84
N TRP A 99 7.72 8.84 -3.77
CA TRP A 99 8.89 8.01 -3.48
C TRP A 99 8.51 6.54 -3.23
N GLU A 100 7.42 6.31 -2.52
CA GLU A 100 6.90 4.96 -2.27
C GLU A 100 6.60 4.24 -3.58
N GLN A 101 5.94 4.90 -4.53
CA GLN A 101 5.61 4.33 -5.85
C GLN A 101 6.84 4.15 -6.76
N TYR A 102 7.92 4.88 -6.53
CA TYR A 102 9.09 4.83 -7.39
C TYR A 102 10.22 3.95 -6.84
N GLU A 103 10.47 3.97 -5.54
CA GLU A 103 11.61 3.31 -4.91
C GLU A 103 11.24 2.15 -3.97
N HIS A 104 10.11 2.23 -3.28
CA HIS A 104 9.70 1.27 -2.26
C HIS A 104 8.84 0.15 -2.85
N GLU A 105 7.64 0.47 -3.32
CA GLU A 105 6.67 -0.49 -3.83
C GLU A 105 7.23 -1.35 -4.97
N PRO A 106 7.85 -0.80 -6.04
CA PRO A 106 8.31 -1.59 -7.19
C PRO A 106 9.42 -2.59 -6.84
N ASN A 107 9.96 -2.51 -5.64
CA ASN A 107 11.02 -3.39 -5.18
C ASN A 107 10.50 -4.39 -4.13
N ILE A 108 9.77 -3.95 -3.13
CA ILE A 108 9.26 -4.82 -2.07
C ILE A 108 8.06 -5.64 -2.56
N ALA A 109 7.06 -4.99 -3.17
CA ALA A 109 5.88 -5.67 -3.69
C ALA A 109 6.22 -6.66 -4.81
N VAL A 110 7.12 -6.29 -5.72
CA VAL A 110 7.53 -7.16 -6.82
C VAL A 110 8.32 -8.36 -6.30
N ALA A 111 9.23 -8.18 -5.33
CA ALA A 111 9.94 -9.29 -4.71
C ALA A 111 8.96 -10.26 -4.04
N ARG A 112 7.97 -9.74 -3.30
CA ARG A 112 6.90 -10.51 -2.67
C ARG A 112 6.08 -11.28 -3.71
N PHE A 113 5.60 -10.60 -4.76
CA PHE A 113 4.79 -11.22 -5.81
C PHE A 113 5.56 -12.34 -6.53
N TRP A 114 6.81 -12.11 -6.90
CA TRP A 114 7.62 -13.11 -7.59
C TRP A 114 7.90 -14.33 -6.71
N ALA A 115 8.21 -14.12 -5.43
CA ALA A 115 8.48 -15.22 -4.52
C ALA A 115 7.28 -16.18 -4.36
N HIS A 116 6.06 -15.68 -4.45
CA HIS A 116 4.84 -16.45 -4.19
C HIS A 116 4.15 -16.99 -5.44
N HIS A 117 4.25 -16.29 -6.57
CA HIS A 117 3.43 -16.60 -7.76
C HIS A 117 4.23 -17.08 -8.96
N LEU A 118 5.55 -16.96 -8.95
CA LEU A 118 6.36 -17.29 -10.12
C LEU A 118 7.36 -18.39 -9.80
N GLU A 119 7.60 -19.28 -10.79
CA GLU A 119 8.69 -20.25 -10.70
C GLU A 119 10.04 -19.52 -10.61
N MET A 120 10.90 -19.96 -9.70
CA MET A 120 12.20 -19.34 -9.42
C MET A 120 13.27 -19.93 -10.34
N THR A 121 13.26 -19.54 -11.62
CA THR A 121 14.35 -19.86 -12.57
C THR A 121 15.66 -19.17 -12.17
N PRO A 122 16.84 -19.65 -12.62
CA PRO A 122 18.14 -18.99 -12.34
C PRO A 122 18.15 -17.49 -12.69
N GLU A 123 17.55 -17.11 -13.80
CA GLU A 123 17.44 -15.70 -14.23
C GLU A 123 16.55 -14.91 -13.27
N ARG A 124 15.42 -15.49 -12.83
CA ARG A 124 14.51 -14.83 -11.91
C ARG A 124 15.09 -14.71 -10.52
N ILE A 125 15.89 -15.68 -10.06
CA ILE A 125 16.64 -15.60 -8.81
C ILE A 125 17.57 -14.38 -8.82
N LYS A 126 18.27 -14.12 -9.91
CA LYS A 126 19.12 -12.93 -10.04
C LYS A 126 18.31 -11.64 -9.98
N LEU A 127 17.20 -11.58 -10.72
CA LEU A 127 16.35 -10.38 -10.78
C LEU A 127 15.66 -10.09 -9.44
N ILE A 128 15.21 -11.11 -8.71
CA ILE A 128 14.59 -10.90 -7.40
C ILE A 128 15.61 -10.41 -6.37
N GLU A 129 16.87 -10.84 -6.44
CA GLU A 129 17.93 -10.32 -5.57
C GLU A 129 18.23 -8.84 -5.85
N GLU A 130 18.16 -8.40 -7.10
CA GLU A 130 18.24 -6.97 -7.43
C GLU A 130 17.08 -6.18 -6.81
N LYS A 131 15.85 -6.74 -6.85
CA LYS A 131 14.68 -6.15 -6.19
C LYS A 131 14.83 -6.09 -4.68
N ARG A 132 15.27 -7.18 -4.06
CA ARG A 132 15.55 -7.26 -2.62
C ARG A 132 16.61 -6.24 -2.19
N ALA A 133 17.69 -6.10 -2.97
CA ALA A 133 18.75 -5.11 -2.69
C ALA A 133 18.20 -3.68 -2.71
N LYS A 134 17.40 -3.32 -3.71
CA LYS A 134 16.73 -2.00 -3.77
C LYS A 134 15.69 -1.82 -2.65
N GLY A 135 14.95 -2.87 -2.31
CA GLY A 135 14.03 -2.86 -1.16
C GLY A 135 14.74 -2.61 0.16
N ARG A 136 15.91 -3.25 0.38
CA ARG A 136 16.77 -2.96 1.55
C ARG A 136 17.26 -1.50 1.58
N ASN A 137 17.59 -0.92 0.43
CA ASN A 137 17.95 0.50 0.35
C ASN A 137 16.77 1.41 0.74
N ALA A 138 15.57 1.08 0.27
CA ALA A 138 14.36 1.80 0.65
C ALA A 138 14.11 1.70 2.17
N LEU A 139 14.20 0.50 2.75
CA LEU A 139 14.08 0.31 4.21
C LEU A 139 15.16 1.06 5.00
N SER A 140 16.39 1.15 4.47
CA SER A 140 17.47 1.91 5.13
C SER A 140 17.16 3.42 5.18
N LEU A 141 16.53 3.98 4.16
CA LEU A 141 16.07 5.37 4.16
C LEU A 141 14.93 5.57 5.16
N MET A 142 13.98 4.63 5.22
CA MET A 142 12.91 4.64 6.22
C MET A 142 13.48 4.52 7.64
N GLU A 143 14.44 3.63 7.86
CA GLU A 143 15.14 3.45 9.16
C GLU A 143 15.78 4.76 9.63
N MET A 144 16.48 5.44 8.71
CA MET A 144 17.07 6.75 9.00
C MET A 144 16.01 7.76 9.42
N ASN A 145 14.88 7.86 8.69
CA ASN A 145 13.80 8.78 9.04
C ASN A 145 13.18 8.46 10.40
N PHE A 146 12.81 7.18 10.61
CA PHE A 146 12.12 6.76 11.83
C PHE A 146 13.04 6.64 13.07
N SER A 147 14.35 6.74 12.91
CA SER A 147 15.28 6.90 14.02
C SER A 147 15.16 8.26 14.72
N TYR A 148 14.62 9.26 14.03
CA TYR A 148 14.46 10.62 14.55
C TYR A 148 13.00 11.08 14.62
N ALA A 149 12.09 10.40 13.93
CA ALA A 149 10.68 10.76 13.84
C ALA A 149 9.77 9.57 14.14
N ASN A 150 8.62 9.83 14.73
CA ASN A 150 7.62 8.80 14.97
C ASN A 150 6.80 8.46 13.71
N TRP A 151 6.64 9.43 12.81
CA TRP A 151 5.81 9.36 11.61
C TRP A 151 6.59 9.85 10.39
N ALA A 152 6.11 9.51 9.20
CA ALA A 152 6.75 9.92 7.96
C ALA A 152 6.86 11.44 7.83
N VAL A 153 5.84 12.17 8.28
CA VAL A 153 5.78 13.64 8.28
C VAL A 153 5.14 14.15 9.56
N GLY A 154 5.79 15.11 10.22
CA GLY A 154 5.21 15.78 11.40
C GLY A 154 5.13 14.89 12.64
N ASN A 155 4.12 15.15 13.48
CA ASN A 155 3.95 14.50 14.77
C ASN A 155 2.79 13.50 14.83
N ASP A 156 1.98 13.42 13.78
CA ASP A 156 0.78 12.59 13.68
C ASP A 156 0.85 11.70 12.43
N PRO A 157 0.14 10.54 12.42
CA PRO A 157 0.10 9.67 11.26
C PRO A 157 -0.55 10.37 10.05
N THR A 158 -0.01 10.13 8.87
CA THR A 158 -0.51 10.67 7.62
C THR A 158 -0.79 9.57 6.61
N VAL A 159 -1.37 9.90 5.46
CA VAL A 159 -1.52 8.96 4.35
C VAL A 159 -0.19 8.42 3.85
N ALA A 160 0.94 9.09 4.13
CA ALA A 160 2.27 8.55 3.83
C ALA A 160 2.56 7.31 4.67
N ASP A 161 2.20 7.33 5.98
CA ASP A 161 2.38 6.19 6.87
C ASP A 161 1.48 5.01 6.43
N VAL A 162 0.23 5.29 6.06
CA VAL A 162 -0.70 4.27 5.54
C VAL A 162 -0.16 3.64 4.26
N SER A 163 0.39 4.45 3.35
CA SER A 163 0.95 3.99 2.08
C SER A 163 2.18 3.10 2.28
N LEU A 164 3.13 3.55 3.09
CA LEU A 164 4.37 2.84 3.38
C LEU A 164 4.13 1.53 4.15
N TYR A 165 3.15 1.53 5.06
CA TYR A 165 2.88 0.39 5.94
C TYR A 165 2.59 -0.89 5.17
N SER A 166 1.72 -0.83 4.17
CA SER A 166 1.14 -2.01 3.54
C SER A 166 2.18 -3.02 3.03
N TYR A 167 3.16 -2.59 2.27
CA TYR A 167 4.20 -3.49 1.77
C TYR A 167 5.38 -3.66 2.72
N THR A 168 5.66 -2.67 3.58
CA THR A 168 6.70 -2.82 4.60
C THR A 168 6.35 -3.92 5.59
N SER A 169 5.10 -4.02 6.03
CA SER A 169 4.64 -5.01 7.01
C SER A 169 4.78 -6.46 6.55
N VAL A 170 4.84 -6.68 5.24
CA VAL A 170 4.96 -8.01 4.60
C VAL A 170 6.24 -8.16 3.77
N ALA A 171 7.25 -7.33 4.04
CA ALA A 171 8.52 -7.36 3.30
C ALA A 171 9.25 -8.72 3.43
N GLU A 172 9.11 -9.39 4.57
CA GLU A 172 9.70 -10.70 4.84
C GLU A 172 9.12 -11.80 3.93
N GLU A 173 7.86 -11.69 3.52
CA GLU A 173 7.26 -12.60 2.54
C GLU A 173 7.97 -12.53 1.17
N GLY A 174 8.58 -11.38 0.85
CA GLY A 174 9.44 -11.19 -0.33
C GLY A 174 10.90 -11.58 -0.11
N GLY A 175 11.27 -12.04 1.11
CA GLY A 175 12.65 -12.37 1.48
C GLY A 175 13.50 -11.14 1.84
N ILE A 176 12.88 -10.06 2.33
CA ILE A 176 13.57 -8.87 2.82
C ILE A 176 13.41 -8.83 4.35
N ASP A 177 14.46 -9.22 5.08
CA ASP A 177 14.48 -9.27 6.55
C ASP A 177 14.33 -7.86 7.16
N LEU A 178 13.42 -7.73 8.14
CA LEU A 178 13.17 -6.51 8.91
C LEU A 178 14.01 -6.40 10.20
N ALA A 179 14.73 -7.45 10.60
CA ALA A 179 15.55 -7.43 11.81
C ALA A 179 16.61 -6.31 11.83
N PRO A 180 17.26 -5.93 10.70
CA PRO A 180 18.21 -4.83 10.65
C PRO A 180 17.60 -3.42 10.83
N TYR A 181 16.26 -3.29 10.87
CA TYR A 181 15.55 -2.01 10.85
C TYR A 181 14.69 -1.81 12.10
N PRO A 182 15.29 -1.62 13.29
CA PRO A 182 14.55 -1.53 14.56
C PRO A 182 13.63 -0.30 14.66
N ALA A 183 13.95 0.83 14.01
CA ALA A 183 13.08 2.01 14.00
C ALA A 183 11.87 1.80 13.08
N VAL A 184 12.05 1.16 11.93
CA VAL A 184 10.95 0.74 11.04
C VAL A 184 10.02 -0.22 11.79
N ARG A 185 10.54 -1.22 12.49
CA ARG A 185 9.73 -2.17 13.29
C ARG A 185 8.89 -1.44 14.35
N LYS A 186 9.49 -0.53 15.11
CA LYS A 186 8.77 0.30 16.10
C LYS A 186 7.71 1.19 15.43
N TRP A 187 7.98 1.66 14.22
CA TRP A 187 6.99 2.43 13.46
C TRP A 187 5.84 1.53 12.97
N LEU A 188 6.11 0.31 12.51
CA LEU A 188 5.07 -0.67 12.18
C LEU A 188 4.16 -0.94 13.37
N ASP A 189 4.73 -1.13 14.58
CA ASP A 189 3.97 -1.32 15.82
C ASP A 189 3.08 -0.11 16.13
N ARG A 190 3.57 1.13 15.90
CA ARG A 190 2.78 2.34 16.09
C ARG A 190 1.61 2.45 15.12
N VAL A 191 1.82 2.13 13.85
CA VAL A 191 0.72 2.11 12.87
C VAL A 191 -0.30 1.04 13.23
N ALA A 192 0.15 -0.14 13.65
CA ALA A 192 -0.73 -1.24 14.07
C ALA A 192 -1.53 -0.92 15.35
N ALA A 193 -1.08 0.04 16.15
CA ALA A 193 -1.79 0.49 17.35
C ALA A 193 -2.85 1.59 17.07
N LEU A 194 -3.00 2.06 15.84
CA LEU A 194 -4.01 3.08 15.50
C LEU A 194 -5.44 2.52 15.66
N PRO A 195 -6.37 3.29 16.23
CA PRO A 195 -7.79 2.92 16.26
C PRO A 195 -8.32 2.67 14.84
N GLY A 196 -9.00 1.57 14.63
CA GLY A 196 -9.50 1.16 13.31
C GLY A 196 -8.45 0.49 12.41
N PHE A 197 -7.26 0.17 12.95
CA PHE A 197 -6.25 -0.57 12.20
C PHE A 197 -6.77 -1.95 11.76
N ILE A 198 -6.43 -2.34 10.53
CA ILE A 198 -6.61 -3.69 9.99
C ILE A 198 -5.27 -4.20 9.43
N PRO A 199 -4.87 -5.45 9.69
CA PRO A 199 -3.62 -5.99 9.16
C PRO A 199 -3.69 -6.26 7.65
N MET A 200 -2.53 -6.31 7.02
CA MET A 200 -2.40 -6.87 5.67
C MET A 200 -2.76 -8.36 5.71
N THR A 201 -3.54 -8.83 4.75
CA THR A 201 -3.89 -10.25 4.65
C THR A 201 -2.65 -11.05 4.20
N PRO A 202 -2.19 -12.05 4.98
CA PRO A 202 -1.08 -12.91 4.58
C PRO A 202 -1.42 -13.75 3.33
N PHE A 203 -0.42 -14.12 2.54
CA PHE A 203 -0.63 -14.96 1.35
C PHE A 203 -1.25 -16.32 1.67
N GLU A 204 -0.93 -16.91 2.80
CA GLU A 204 -1.46 -18.21 3.22
C GLU A 204 -2.99 -18.20 3.40
N GLU A 205 -3.56 -17.04 3.73
CA GLU A 205 -5.01 -16.85 3.95
C GLU A 205 -5.77 -16.42 2.69
N THR A 206 -5.08 -16.17 1.59
CA THR A 206 -5.70 -15.71 0.32
C THR A 206 -5.90 -16.82 -0.70
N ARG A 207 -5.52 -18.08 -0.37
CA ARG A 207 -5.60 -19.25 -1.24
C ARG A 207 -6.90 -20.03 -1.09
#